data_08162cf614256955bba71055b8b7897e
#
_entry.id   08162cf614256955bba71055b8b7897e
#
_cell.length_a   1.000
_cell.length_b   1.000
_cell.length_c   1.000
_cell.angle_alpha   90.00
_cell.angle_beta   90.00
_cell.angle_gamma   90.00
#
_symmetry.space_group_name_H-M   'P 1'
#
loop_
_entity.id
_entity.type
_entity.pdbx_description
1 polymer ?
#
loop_
_entity_poly.entity_id
_entity_poly.type
_entity_poly.pdbx_seq_one_letter_code
_entity_poly.pdbx_strand_id
1 'polypeptide(L)'
;MERRISLEPEAAEVSAANSKPPLIFQLPPWKGRQVLEEAQSTPVCMYPADVRKIAVNTGKWGEIPVYIVCPEQISSPANVIFYIHGAGWVFGSFHTHEKLVRELAARTNSVVVFPEYSRSPEVRYPVAIEQCYDVLCRLPGLLGEEGIQMDPCTLTVAGDSVGGNMTIAMTLMAKERGEPYIQKQLLYYPVTNACFCSGSYRQFAKGYYLYREGMMWFWDQYTRSACDRNEITASPLRADREQLKGLPEAMILNGEADVLRDEGEAYARKLREAGVDVTAVRFQGMIHDFVMLNALDQTKACRAAMDLSVAWINRKNMCPGDCW
;
A
#
# COMPACT_ATOMS: atom_id res chain seq x y z
N MET A 1 -7.68 -28.88 16.75
CA MET A 1 -6.24 -28.64 16.50
C MET A 1 -6.13 -27.54 15.46
N GLU A 2 -5.70 -26.35 15.84
CA GLU A 2 -5.35 -25.30 14.86
C GLU A 2 -4.19 -25.83 14.03
N ARG A 3 -4.34 -25.84 12.70
CA ARG A 3 -3.26 -26.24 11.80
C ARG A 3 -2.12 -25.21 11.95
N ARG A 4 -0.99 -25.63 12.49
CA ARG A 4 0.22 -24.83 12.54
C ARG A 4 0.69 -24.62 11.09
N ILE A 5 0.75 -23.36 10.65
CA ILE A 5 1.24 -23.03 9.32
C ILE A 5 2.78 -23.18 9.32
N SER A 6 3.31 -23.80 8.28
CA SER A 6 4.75 -23.83 8.04
C SER A 6 5.12 -22.56 7.28
N LEU A 7 5.88 -21.68 7.91
CA LEU A 7 6.42 -20.46 7.28
C LEU A 7 7.63 -20.80 6.39
N GLU A 8 7.89 -19.96 5.39
CA GLU A 8 9.21 -19.93 4.75
C GLU A 8 10.29 -19.60 5.81
N PRO A 9 11.53 -20.14 5.69
CA PRO A 9 12.55 -19.99 6.73
C PRO A 9 12.80 -18.55 7.14
N GLU A 10 12.95 -17.64 6.18
CA GLU A 10 13.20 -16.23 6.41
C GLU A 10 12.01 -15.54 7.11
N ALA A 11 10.79 -15.92 6.72
CA ALA A 11 9.57 -15.42 7.37
C ALA A 11 9.45 -15.89 8.83
N ALA A 12 9.90 -17.13 9.11
CA ALA A 12 9.97 -17.65 10.47
C ALA A 12 11.02 -16.90 11.32
N GLU A 13 12.20 -16.60 10.75
CA GLU A 13 13.26 -15.82 11.40
C GLU A 13 12.79 -14.39 11.72
N VAL A 14 12.19 -13.70 10.74
CA VAL A 14 11.63 -12.35 10.93
C VAL A 14 10.55 -12.36 12.03
N SER A 15 9.65 -13.34 12.00
CA SER A 15 8.60 -13.48 13.01
C SER A 15 9.18 -13.70 14.42
N ALA A 16 10.19 -14.56 14.53
CA ALA A 16 10.84 -14.85 15.81
C ALA A 16 11.60 -13.64 16.37
N ALA A 17 12.32 -12.90 15.50
CA ALA A 17 13.04 -11.70 15.89
C ALA A 17 12.08 -10.60 16.40
N ASN A 18 10.95 -10.42 15.75
CA ASN A 18 9.95 -9.40 16.09
C ASN A 18 8.95 -9.84 17.19
N SER A 19 9.13 -11.04 17.77
CA SER A 19 8.29 -11.54 18.86
C SER A 19 8.84 -11.22 20.25
N LYS A 20 9.98 -10.57 20.34
CA LYS A 20 10.63 -10.23 21.62
C LYS A 20 10.21 -8.83 22.08
N PRO A 21 9.67 -8.69 23.32
CA PRO A 21 9.37 -7.38 23.87
C PRO A 21 10.62 -6.50 24.07
N PRO A 22 10.50 -5.17 23.98
CA PRO A 22 9.27 -4.46 23.64
C PRO A 22 8.93 -4.60 22.14
N LEU A 23 7.65 -4.90 21.83
CA LEU A 23 7.16 -4.93 20.46
C LEU A 23 7.13 -3.50 19.90
N ILE A 24 7.24 -3.34 18.59
CA ILE A 24 7.37 -2.03 17.96
C ILE A 24 6.24 -1.05 18.34
N PHE A 25 5.00 -1.54 18.45
CA PHE A 25 3.84 -0.73 18.86
C PHE A 25 3.78 -0.44 20.38
N GLN A 26 4.68 -1.02 21.18
CA GLN A 26 4.83 -0.72 22.61
C GLN A 26 5.86 0.40 22.84
N LEU A 27 6.58 0.79 21.81
CA LEU A 27 7.54 1.89 21.84
C LEU A 27 6.85 3.24 21.58
N PRO A 28 7.43 4.35 22.05
CA PRO A 28 7.01 5.66 21.56
C PRO A 28 7.09 5.74 20.04
N PRO A 29 6.17 6.44 19.34
CA PRO A 29 6.12 6.46 17.88
C PRO A 29 7.46 6.80 17.20
N TRP A 30 8.18 7.81 17.70
CA TRP A 30 9.47 8.19 17.17
C TRP A 30 10.51 7.06 17.24
N LYS A 31 10.48 6.25 18.31
CA LYS A 31 11.39 5.11 18.50
C LYS A 31 11.00 3.93 17.58
N GLY A 32 9.71 3.67 17.43
CA GLY A 32 9.22 2.66 16.48
C GLY A 32 9.62 3.00 15.04
N ARG A 33 9.58 4.28 14.66
CA ARG A 33 10.09 4.76 13.36
C ARG A 33 11.56 4.40 13.18
N GLN A 34 12.41 4.69 14.16
CA GLN A 34 13.84 4.35 14.11
C GLN A 34 14.07 2.85 13.95
N VAL A 35 13.34 2.02 14.70
CA VAL A 35 13.46 0.55 14.60
C VAL A 35 13.15 0.06 13.19
N LEU A 36 12.11 0.58 12.52
CA LEU A 36 11.79 0.20 11.16
C LEU A 36 12.83 0.73 10.16
N GLU A 37 13.28 1.98 10.32
CA GLU A 37 14.37 2.55 9.50
C GLU A 37 15.65 1.71 9.58
N GLU A 38 16.05 1.30 10.79
CA GLU A 38 17.21 0.45 11.02
C GLU A 38 17.03 -0.94 10.37
N ALA A 39 15.85 -1.56 10.51
CA ALA A 39 15.55 -2.85 9.90
C ALA A 39 15.64 -2.80 8.36
N GLN A 40 15.22 -1.68 7.77
CA GLN A 40 15.26 -1.46 6.32
C GLN A 40 16.59 -0.88 5.82
N SER A 41 17.56 -0.64 6.69
CA SER A 41 18.93 -0.24 6.32
C SER A 41 19.84 -1.44 6.03
N THR A 42 19.34 -2.67 6.13
CA THR A 42 20.11 -3.86 5.74
C THR A 42 20.38 -3.86 4.23
N PRO A 43 21.58 -4.31 3.79
CA PRO A 43 21.92 -4.35 2.38
C PRO A 43 20.91 -5.17 1.57
N VAL A 44 20.43 -4.59 0.50
CA VAL A 44 19.51 -5.21 -0.46
C VAL A 44 19.84 -4.71 -1.87
N CYS A 45 19.48 -5.46 -2.89
CA CYS A 45 19.64 -5.03 -4.27
C CYS A 45 18.72 -3.84 -4.57
N MET A 46 19.30 -2.69 -4.91
CA MET A 46 18.58 -1.50 -5.33
C MET A 46 18.62 -1.37 -6.85
N TYR A 47 17.46 -1.31 -7.47
CA TYR A 47 17.38 -0.98 -8.90
C TYR A 47 17.81 0.47 -9.13
N PRO A 48 18.58 0.75 -10.20
CA PRO A 48 18.99 2.12 -10.51
C PRO A 48 17.74 2.97 -10.84
N ALA A 49 17.70 4.18 -10.31
CA ALA A 49 16.66 5.16 -10.58
C ALA A 49 17.16 6.56 -10.22
N ASP A 50 16.71 7.57 -10.95
CA ASP A 50 16.80 8.96 -10.55
C ASP A 50 15.67 9.27 -9.55
N VAL A 51 16.05 9.76 -8.37
CA VAL A 51 15.11 10.08 -7.29
C VAL A 51 15.13 11.58 -7.02
N ARG A 52 14.00 12.21 -7.28
CA ARG A 52 13.82 13.64 -7.02
C ARG A 52 12.87 13.83 -5.85
N LYS A 53 13.17 14.82 -5.01
CA LYS A 53 12.30 15.19 -3.88
C LYS A 53 11.80 16.60 -4.10
N ILE A 54 10.47 16.75 -4.10
CA ILE A 54 9.80 18.05 -4.18
C ILE A 54 8.96 18.27 -2.91
N ALA A 55 8.65 19.52 -2.60
CA ALA A 55 7.72 19.89 -1.54
C ALA A 55 6.38 20.28 -2.19
N VAL A 56 5.29 19.66 -1.73
CA VAL A 56 3.96 19.94 -2.26
C VAL A 56 3.07 20.50 -1.16
N ASN A 57 2.63 21.73 -1.35
CA ASN A 57 1.65 22.36 -0.46
C ASN A 57 0.25 21.83 -0.80
N THR A 58 -0.36 21.09 0.13
CA THR A 58 -1.71 20.50 0.03
C THR A 58 -2.78 21.38 0.69
N GLY A 59 -2.59 22.69 0.66
CA GLY A 59 -3.54 23.69 1.19
C GLY A 59 -3.72 23.56 2.71
N LYS A 60 -4.94 23.43 3.17
CA LYS A 60 -5.26 23.33 4.61
C LYS A 60 -4.68 22.09 5.29
N TRP A 61 -4.22 21.11 4.51
CA TRP A 61 -3.65 19.86 5.03
C TRP A 61 -2.12 19.94 5.26
N GLY A 62 -1.49 21.08 4.89
CA GLY A 62 -0.08 21.33 5.09
C GLY A 62 0.80 20.95 3.90
N GLU A 63 2.09 21.11 4.06
CA GLU A 63 3.09 20.76 3.05
C GLU A 63 3.68 19.39 3.35
N ILE A 64 3.85 18.58 2.31
CA ILE A 64 4.47 17.25 2.41
C ILE A 64 5.57 17.06 1.37
N PRO A 65 6.60 16.26 1.69
CA PRO A 65 7.55 15.77 0.70
C PRO A 65 6.86 14.80 -0.27
N VAL A 66 7.21 14.91 -1.54
CA VAL A 66 6.83 13.93 -2.56
C VAL A 66 8.10 13.51 -3.30
N TYR A 67 8.32 12.21 -3.39
CA TYR A 67 9.44 11.65 -4.13
C TYR A 67 8.96 11.19 -5.51
N ILE A 68 9.73 11.53 -6.53
CA ILE A 68 9.53 11.11 -7.92
C ILE A 68 10.68 10.18 -8.27
N VAL A 69 10.37 8.90 -8.47
CA VAL A 69 11.35 7.85 -8.77
C VAL A 69 11.24 7.52 -10.24
N CYS A 70 12.26 7.91 -10.99
CA CYS A 70 12.32 7.74 -12.43
C CYS A 70 13.22 6.56 -12.79
N PRO A 71 12.75 5.59 -13.59
CA PRO A 71 13.63 4.55 -14.15
C PRO A 71 14.66 5.16 -15.10
N GLU A 72 15.74 4.43 -15.40
CA GLU A 72 16.82 4.91 -16.30
C GLU A 72 16.31 5.34 -17.69
N GLN A 73 15.25 4.70 -18.14
CA GLN A 73 14.59 5.06 -19.40
C GLN A 73 13.12 5.34 -19.13
N ILE A 74 12.68 6.53 -19.46
CA ILE A 74 11.28 6.96 -19.31
C ILE A 74 10.66 6.99 -20.69
N SER A 75 9.50 6.31 -20.86
CA SER A 75 8.66 6.47 -22.04
C SER A 75 8.04 7.89 -22.06
N SER A 76 7.75 8.39 -23.24
CA SER A 76 7.02 9.66 -23.37
C SER A 76 5.83 9.44 -24.32
N PRO A 77 4.59 9.52 -23.84
CA PRO A 77 4.21 9.80 -22.44
C PRO A 77 4.57 8.64 -21.48
N ALA A 78 4.76 8.97 -20.20
CA ALA A 78 5.20 8.06 -19.14
C ALA A 78 4.01 7.36 -18.46
N ASN A 79 4.15 6.07 -18.19
CA ASN A 79 3.28 5.36 -17.24
C ASN A 79 3.56 5.85 -15.83
N VAL A 80 2.55 5.94 -14.99
CA VAL A 80 2.69 6.44 -13.63
C VAL A 80 2.11 5.47 -12.61
N ILE A 81 2.88 5.21 -11.55
CA ILE A 81 2.44 4.52 -10.35
C ILE A 81 2.44 5.54 -9.20
N PHE A 82 1.29 5.77 -8.59
CA PHE A 82 1.16 6.55 -7.37
C PHE A 82 1.21 5.58 -6.19
N TYR A 83 2.31 5.57 -5.45
CA TYR A 83 2.56 4.59 -4.40
C TYR A 83 2.40 5.19 -3.01
N ILE A 84 1.52 4.63 -2.19
CA ILE A 84 1.26 5.04 -0.81
C ILE A 84 1.81 3.99 0.14
N HIS A 85 2.73 4.38 1.02
CA HIS A 85 3.42 3.46 1.90
C HIS A 85 2.59 2.98 3.09
N GLY A 86 2.91 1.79 3.58
CA GLY A 86 2.33 1.15 4.73
C GLY A 86 2.91 1.57 6.08
N ALA A 87 3.01 0.63 6.99
CA ALA A 87 3.54 0.73 8.35
C ALA A 87 2.62 1.49 9.34
N GLY A 88 1.33 1.13 9.35
CA GLY A 88 0.37 1.47 10.41
C GLY A 88 0.00 2.95 10.50
N TRP A 89 0.15 3.75 9.44
CA TRP A 89 -0.01 5.22 9.43
C TRP A 89 0.95 5.98 10.37
N VAL A 90 1.69 5.28 11.22
CA VAL A 90 2.55 5.83 12.30
C VAL A 90 4.01 5.75 11.95
N PHE A 91 4.42 4.70 11.27
CA PHE A 91 5.79 4.43 10.87
C PHE A 91 5.93 4.58 9.35
N GLY A 92 7.07 4.14 8.83
CA GLY A 92 7.34 4.18 7.40
C GLY A 92 7.82 5.55 6.90
N SER A 93 8.51 5.51 5.78
CA SER A 93 9.06 6.66 5.07
C SER A 93 9.44 6.25 3.64
N PHE A 94 9.94 7.18 2.85
CA PHE A 94 10.52 6.83 1.55
C PHE A 94 11.67 5.83 1.70
N HIS A 95 12.58 6.04 2.66
CA HIS A 95 13.72 5.14 2.89
C HIS A 95 13.27 3.70 3.16
N THR A 96 12.25 3.50 3.97
CA THR A 96 11.78 2.14 4.31
C THR A 96 11.16 1.40 3.12
N HIS A 97 10.70 2.10 2.10
CA HIS A 97 10.05 1.54 0.90
C HIS A 97 10.86 1.74 -0.38
N GLU A 98 12.03 2.38 -0.31
CA GLU A 98 12.82 2.76 -1.48
C GLU A 98 13.15 1.58 -2.38
N LYS A 99 13.55 0.42 -1.81
CA LYS A 99 13.81 -0.80 -2.56
C LYS A 99 12.61 -1.20 -3.42
N LEU A 100 11.43 -1.26 -2.81
CA LEU A 100 10.20 -1.70 -3.47
C LEU A 100 9.79 -0.74 -4.60
N VAL A 101 9.81 0.57 -4.35
CA VAL A 101 9.38 1.54 -5.36
C VAL A 101 10.37 1.67 -6.51
N ARG A 102 11.68 1.51 -6.24
CA ARG A 102 12.70 1.43 -7.30
C ARG A 102 12.51 0.18 -8.16
N GLU A 103 12.21 -0.97 -7.57
CA GLU A 103 11.95 -2.20 -8.31
C GLU A 103 10.70 -2.05 -9.19
N LEU A 104 9.61 -1.49 -8.65
CA LEU A 104 8.41 -1.19 -9.43
C LEU A 104 8.74 -0.25 -10.60
N ALA A 105 9.42 0.88 -10.34
CA ALA A 105 9.79 1.83 -11.38
C ALA A 105 10.58 1.16 -12.51
N ALA A 106 11.66 0.46 -12.17
CA ALA A 106 12.55 -0.15 -13.15
C ALA A 106 11.89 -1.26 -13.97
N ARG A 107 11.15 -2.16 -13.30
CA ARG A 107 10.58 -3.35 -13.94
C ARG A 107 9.29 -3.08 -14.72
N THR A 108 8.60 -1.99 -14.41
CA THR A 108 7.39 -1.58 -15.14
C THR A 108 7.65 -0.45 -16.13
N ASN A 109 8.88 0.09 -16.15
CA ASN A 109 9.20 1.31 -16.89
C ASN A 109 8.20 2.45 -16.60
N SER A 110 7.86 2.63 -15.32
CA SER A 110 6.90 3.63 -14.86
C SER A 110 7.59 4.63 -13.94
N VAL A 111 7.16 5.87 -13.98
CA VAL A 111 7.51 6.86 -12.96
C VAL A 111 6.70 6.56 -11.70
N VAL A 112 7.38 6.38 -10.56
CA VAL A 112 6.68 6.19 -9.28
C VAL A 112 6.66 7.51 -8.53
N VAL A 113 5.45 7.96 -8.16
CA VAL A 113 5.25 9.14 -7.32
C VAL A 113 4.86 8.67 -5.93
N PHE A 114 5.66 9.04 -4.95
CA PHE A 114 5.56 8.59 -3.57
C PHE A 114 5.32 9.79 -2.63
N PRO A 115 4.09 10.05 -2.18
CA PRO A 115 3.81 11.06 -1.18
C PRO A 115 4.27 10.58 0.19
N GLU A 116 5.14 11.32 0.87
CA GLU A 116 5.49 11.07 2.26
C GLU A 116 4.50 11.84 3.16
N TYR A 117 3.31 11.26 3.31
CA TYR A 117 2.20 11.86 4.03
C TYR A 117 2.50 12.08 5.52
N SER A 118 1.82 13.03 6.14
CA SER A 118 1.93 13.30 7.58
C SER A 118 1.43 12.11 8.38
N ARG A 119 2.27 11.62 9.29
CA ARG A 119 2.02 10.39 10.06
C ARG A 119 1.23 10.65 11.35
N SER A 120 0.56 9.61 11.81
CA SER A 120 -0.06 9.59 13.13
C SER A 120 0.99 9.32 14.22
N PRO A 121 0.78 9.74 15.46
CA PRO A 121 -0.41 10.42 15.99
C PRO A 121 -0.38 11.95 15.80
N GLU A 122 0.66 12.52 15.18
CA GLU A 122 0.82 13.96 14.99
C GLU A 122 -0.35 14.53 14.19
N VAL A 123 -0.80 13.79 13.19
CA VAL A 123 -2.06 14.03 12.51
C VAL A 123 -2.95 12.79 12.59
N ARG A 124 -4.25 12.98 12.37
CA ARG A 124 -5.21 11.88 12.37
C ARG A 124 -6.09 11.92 11.13
N TYR A 125 -6.82 10.83 10.92
CA TYR A 125 -7.81 10.76 9.85
C TYR A 125 -8.69 12.03 9.81
N PRO A 126 -8.94 12.63 8.64
CA PRO A 126 -8.59 12.16 7.29
C PRO A 126 -7.33 12.82 6.70
N VAL A 127 -6.44 13.46 7.50
CA VAL A 127 -5.35 14.31 6.98
C VAL A 127 -4.49 13.59 5.93
N ALA A 128 -3.99 12.39 6.23
CA ALA A 128 -3.11 11.66 5.33
C ALA A 128 -3.75 11.34 3.97
N ILE A 129 -5.02 10.89 3.97
CA ILE A 129 -5.72 10.58 2.70
C ILE A 129 -6.03 11.84 1.89
N GLU A 130 -6.32 12.95 2.53
CA GLU A 130 -6.57 14.21 1.82
C GLU A 130 -5.27 14.80 1.24
N GLN A 131 -4.15 14.68 1.94
CA GLN A 131 -2.83 15.04 1.40
C GLN A 131 -2.49 14.20 0.16
N CYS A 132 -2.64 12.87 0.27
CA CYS A 132 -2.39 11.97 -0.86
C CYS A 132 -3.32 12.28 -2.04
N TYR A 133 -4.59 12.57 -1.78
CA TYR A 133 -5.55 12.87 -2.83
C TYR A 133 -5.26 14.21 -3.53
N ASP A 134 -4.86 15.25 -2.80
CA ASP A 134 -4.45 16.52 -3.41
C ASP A 134 -3.24 16.34 -4.36
N VAL A 135 -2.23 15.58 -3.91
CA VAL A 135 -1.07 15.25 -4.78
C VAL A 135 -1.52 14.45 -6.00
N LEU A 136 -2.40 13.45 -5.81
CA LEU A 136 -2.92 12.60 -6.88
C LEU A 136 -3.65 13.40 -7.98
N CYS A 137 -4.50 14.36 -7.60
CA CYS A 137 -5.22 15.22 -8.55
C CYS A 137 -4.27 16.14 -9.33
N ARG A 138 -3.13 16.50 -8.74
CA ARG A 138 -2.16 17.43 -9.33
C ARG A 138 -1.01 16.75 -10.07
N LEU A 139 -1.00 15.41 -10.16
CA LEU A 139 0.08 14.65 -10.80
C LEU A 139 0.52 15.18 -12.17
N PRO A 140 -0.40 15.48 -13.14
CA PRO A 140 0.02 15.94 -14.44
C PRO A 140 0.80 17.26 -14.40
N GLY A 141 0.40 18.18 -13.54
CA GLY A 141 1.10 19.46 -13.34
C GLY A 141 2.46 19.27 -12.66
N LEU A 142 2.50 18.53 -11.54
CA LEU A 142 3.72 18.25 -10.78
C LEU A 142 4.78 17.54 -11.63
N LEU A 143 4.38 16.54 -12.40
CA LEU A 143 5.29 15.83 -13.31
C LEU A 143 5.71 16.71 -14.49
N GLY A 144 4.80 17.56 -14.99
CA GLY A 144 5.13 18.52 -16.05
C GLY A 144 6.19 19.54 -15.65
N GLU A 145 6.16 20.03 -14.41
CA GLU A 145 7.20 20.90 -13.84
C GLU A 145 8.57 20.20 -13.78
N GLU A 146 8.59 18.89 -13.63
CA GLU A 146 9.79 18.04 -13.64
C GLU A 146 10.18 17.57 -15.06
N GLY A 147 9.51 18.05 -16.10
CA GLY A 147 9.79 17.69 -17.50
C GLY A 147 9.28 16.32 -17.90
N ILE A 148 8.33 15.74 -17.16
CA ILE A 148 7.75 14.41 -17.39
C ILE A 148 6.32 14.57 -17.89
N GLN A 149 6.05 14.11 -19.12
CA GLN A 149 4.70 14.05 -19.66
C GLN A 149 4.04 12.73 -19.23
N MET A 150 3.00 12.82 -18.39
CA MET A 150 2.24 11.65 -17.94
C MET A 150 1.26 11.17 -19.00
N ASP A 151 1.11 9.85 -19.13
CA ASP A 151 -0.03 9.24 -19.82
C ASP A 151 -1.23 9.15 -18.87
N PRO A 152 -2.31 9.90 -19.09
CA PRO A 152 -3.46 9.92 -18.18
C PRO A 152 -4.24 8.60 -18.16
N CYS A 153 -4.03 7.72 -19.16
CA CYS A 153 -4.72 6.44 -19.26
C CYS A 153 -4.01 5.29 -18.51
N THR A 154 -2.82 5.52 -17.95
CA THR A 154 -2.00 4.44 -17.36
C THR A 154 -1.77 4.58 -15.86
N LEU A 155 -2.53 5.45 -15.20
CA LEU A 155 -2.36 5.68 -13.77
C LEU A 155 -2.73 4.43 -12.96
N THR A 156 -1.73 3.86 -12.29
CA THR A 156 -1.91 2.83 -11.26
C THR A 156 -1.73 3.45 -9.88
N VAL A 157 -2.69 3.25 -8.97
CA VAL A 157 -2.48 3.56 -7.55
C VAL A 157 -2.10 2.28 -6.85
N ALA A 158 -1.04 2.31 -6.04
CA ALA A 158 -0.51 1.13 -5.35
C ALA A 158 -0.20 1.42 -3.89
N GLY A 159 -0.21 0.40 -3.05
CA GLY A 159 0.22 0.54 -1.67
C GLY A 159 0.16 -0.78 -0.90
N ASP A 160 0.86 -0.79 0.21
CA ASP A 160 0.98 -1.93 1.10
C ASP A 160 0.32 -1.65 2.46
N SER A 161 -0.30 -2.67 3.07
CA SER A 161 -0.88 -2.57 4.42
C SER A 161 -1.88 -1.39 4.55
N VAL A 162 -1.61 -0.44 5.41
CA VAL A 162 -2.39 0.81 5.51
C VAL A 162 -2.23 1.72 4.28
N GLY A 163 -1.13 1.60 3.55
CA GLY A 163 -0.99 2.23 2.22
C GLY A 163 -1.95 1.63 1.21
N GLY A 164 -2.17 0.32 1.26
CA GLY A 164 -3.23 -0.36 0.51
C GLY A 164 -4.63 0.13 0.89
N ASN A 165 -4.89 0.37 2.18
CA ASN A 165 -6.10 1.03 2.66
C ASN A 165 -6.29 2.41 2.03
N MET A 166 -5.25 3.25 2.08
CA MET A 166 -5.31 4.60 1.51
C MET A 166 -5.38 4.57 -0.03
N THR A 167 -4.78 3.57 -0.68
CA THR A 167 -4.96 3.31 -2.12
C THR A 167 -6.45 3.10 -2.47
N ILE A 168 -7.15 2.28 -1.68
CA ILE A 168 -8.60 2.10 -1.87
C ILE A 168 -9.34 3.42 -1.60
N ALA A 169 -8.95 4.17 -0.56
CA ALA A 169 -9.54 5.47 -0.29
C ALA A 169 -9.39 6.42 -1.50
N MET A 170 -8.23 6.43 -2.17
CA MET A 170 -8.02 7.22 -3.40
C MET A 170 -9.03 6.86 -4.48
N THR A 171 -9.27 5.56 -4.72
CA THR A 171 -10.24 5.12 -5.75
C THR A 171 -11.68 5.49 -5.41
N LEU A 172 -12.07 5.40 -4.13
CA LEU A 172 -13.39 5.82 -3.67
C LEU A 172 -13.58 7.33 -3.77
N MET A 173 -12.58 8.11 -3.35
CA MET A 173 -12.60 9.58 -3.44
C MET A 173 -12.61 10.05 -4.90
N ALA A 174 -11.82 9.43 -5.78
CA ALA A 174 -11.81 9.74 -7.20
C ALA A 174 -13.17 9.46 -7.85
N LYS A 175 -13.82 8.36 -7.51
CA LYS A 175 -15.17 8.05 -7.96
C LYS A 175 -16.20 9.08 -7.45
N GLU A 176 -16.15 9.42 -6.17
CA GLU A 176 -17.08 10.36 -5.55
C GLU A 176 -16.91 11.79 -6.10
N ARG A 177 -15.64 12.21 -6.29
CA ARG A 177 -15.29 13.58 -6.70
C ARG A 177 -15.17 13.76 -8.22
N GLY A 178 -15.19 12.65 -8.98
CA GLY A 178 -15.16 12.65 -10.44
C GLY A 178 -13.77 12.72 -11.08
N GLU A 179 -12.70 12.78 -10.28
CA GLU A 179 -11.31 12.87 -10.75
C GLU A 179 -10.30 12.35 -9.71
N PRO A 180 -9.05 11.98 -10.09
CA PRO A 180 -8.62 11.70 -11.45
C PRO A 180 -9.09 10.32 -11.94
N TYR A 181 -8.92 10.03 -13.23
CA TYR A 181 -9.10 8.69 -13.75
C TYR A 181 -7.97 7.78 -13.25
N ILE A 182 -8.33 6.69 -12.57
CA ILE A 182 -7.40 5.67 -12.09
C ILE A 182 -7.70 4.39 -12.85
N GLN A 183 -6.71 3.83 -13.55
CA GLN A 183 -6.86 2.62 -14.34
C GLN A 183 -6.79 1.35 -13.49
N LYS A 184 -5.86 1.29 -12.56
CA LYS A 184 -5.54 0.09 -11.76
C LYS A 184 -5.32 0.41 -10.29
N GLN A 185 -5.63 -0.55 -9.41
CA GLN A 185 -5.28 -0.50 -7.99
C GLN A 185 -4.53 -1.76 -7.57
N LEU A 186 -3.28 -1.62 -7.11
CA LEU A 186 -2.44 -2.70 -6.63
C LEU A 186 -2.34 -2.66 -5.10
N LEU A 187 -2.84 -3.69 -4.46
CA LEU A 187 -3.04 -3.75 -3.01
C LEU A 187 -2.23 -4.90 -2.42
N TYR A 188 -1.14 -4.59 -1.75
CA TYR A 188 -0.38 -5.56 -0.99
C TYR A 188 -0.95 -5.66 0.43
N TYR A 189 -1.47 -6.82 0.81
CA TYR A 189 -2.03 -7.16 2.13
C TYR A 189 -2.80 -6.00 2.80
N PRO A 190 -3.82 -5.44 2.11
CA PRO A 190 -4.42 -4.18 2.51
C PRO A 190 -5.22 -4.29 3.81
N VAL A 191 -5.17 -3.23 4.63
CA VAL A 191 -6.16 -3.00 5.69
C VAL A 191 -7.47 -2.58 5.06
N THR A 192 -8.56 -3.26 5.39
CA THR A 192 -9.87 -2.94 4.80
C THR A 192 -10.99 -2.71 5.81
N ASN A 193 -10.74 -3.00 7.09
CA ASN A 193 -11.77 -2.87 8.14
C ASN A 193 -11.16 -2.59 9.52
N ALA A 194 -11.85 -1.85 10.35
CA ALA A 194 -11.53 -1.63 11.77
C ALA A 194 -12.13 -2.71 12.70
N CYS A 195 -12.33 -3.94 12.20
CA CYS A 195 -12.84 -5.07 12.98
C CYS A 195 -11.76 -6.12 13.18
N PHE A 196 -11.41 -6.42 14.43
CA PHE A 196 -10.31 -7.31 14.80
C PHE A 196 -10.77 -8.71 15.18
N CYS A 197 -11.87 -9.21 14.58
CA CYS A 197 -12.53 -10.45 14.99
C CYS A 197 -12.61 -11.54 13.89
N SER A 198 -11.95 -11.36 12.75
CA SER A 198 -11.90 -12.37 11.67
C SER A 198 -11.20 -13.67 12.12
N GLY A 199 -11.28 -14.71 11.30
CA GLY A 199 -10.55 -15.95 11.53
C GLY A 199 -9.05 -15.73 11.59
N SER A 200 -8.49 -14.95 10.65
CA SER A 200 -7.06 -14.61 10.62
C SER A 200 -6.62 -13.78 11.83
N TYR A 201 -7.42 -12.81 12.29
CA TYR A 201 -7.13 -12.06 13.53
C TYR A 201 -7.09 -12.95 14.78
N ARG A 202 -7.86 -14.01 14.82
CA ARG A 202 -7.80 -15.01 15.92
C ARG A 202 -6.60 -15.94 15.77
N GLN A 203 -6.39 -16.47 14.57
CA GLN A 203 -5.37 -17.47 14.28
C GLN A 203 -3.95 -16.91 14.40
N PHE A 204 -3.72 -15.69 13.89
CA PHE A 204 -2.41 -15.06 13.82
C PHE A 204 -2.22 -13.90 14.80
N ALA A 205 -3.03 -13.85 15.86
CA ALA A 205 -3.05 -12.77 16.83
C ALA A 205 -1.67 -12.40 17.39
N LYS A 206 -0.75 -13.37 17.49
CA LYS A 206 0.61 -13.22 18.05
C LYS A 206 1.59 -14.15 17.34
N GLY A 207 2.86 -13.72 17.27
CA GLY A 207 3.95 -14.56 16.80
C GLY A 207 4.12 -14.67 15.28
N TYR A 208 3.42 -13.84 14.51
CA TYR A 208 3.47 -13.82 13.06
C TYR A 208 3.76 -12.40 12.53
N TYR A 209 4.73 -11.70 13.13
CA TYR A 209 5.17 -10.35 12.78
C TYR A 209 4.13 -9.27 13.10
N LEU A 210 3.00 -9.22 12.38
CA LEU A 210 1.91 -8.27 12.66
C LEU A 210 0.96 -8.83 13.72
N TYR A 211 0.82 -8.10 14.83
CA TYR A 211 0.00 -8.50 15.96
C TYR A 211 -1.39 -7.87 15.90
N ARG A 212 -2.40 -8.61 16.35
CA ARG A 212 -3.76 -8.06 16.54
C ARG A 212 -3.76 -6.83 17.45
N GLU A 213 -3.04 -6.89 18.57
CA GLU A 213 -2.92 -5.76 19.50
C GLU A 213 -2.22 -4.56 18.84
N GLY A 214 -1.22 -4.83 17.98
CA GLY A 214 -0.57 -3.81 17.17
C GLY A 214 -1.55 -3.10 16.23
N MET A 215 -2.40 -3.86 15.51
CA MET A 215 -3.42 -3.27 14.66
C MET A 215 -4.42 -2.42 15.45
N MET A 216 -4.85 -2.87 16.63
CA MET A 216 -5.72 -2.08 17.51
C MET A 216 -5.06 -0.76 17.89
N TRP A 217 -3.78 -0.82 18.29
CA TRP A 217 -3.00 0.36 18.63
C TRP A 217 -2.83 1.32 17.43
N PHE A 218 -2.54 0.82 16.21
CA PHE A 218 -2.42 1.65 15.01
C PHE A 218 -3.73 2.40 14.72
N TRP A 219 -4.86 1.73 14.79
CA TRP A 219 -6.16 2.36 14.64
C TRP A 219 -6.46 3.43 15.69
N ASP A 220 -6.00 3.23 16.93
CA ASP A 220 -6.12 4.22 18.01
C ASP A 220 -5.24 5.46 17.76
N GLN A 221 -4.11 5.30 17.06
CA GLN A 221 -3.29 6.44 16.64
C GLN A 221 -3.91 7.18 15.44
N TYR A 222 -4.48 6.45 14.49
CA TYR A 222 -4.98 7.00 13.23
C TYR A 222 -6.32 7.71 13.36
N THR A 223 -7.26 7.17 14.11
CA THR A 223 -8.64 7.68 14.21
C THR A 223 -8.92 8.32 15.55
N ARG A 224 -9.85 9.28 15.58
CA ARG A 224 -10.29 9.96 16.81
C ARG A 224 -11.49 9.29 17.46
N SER A 225 -12.31 8.61 16.65
CA SER A 225 -13.60 8.10 17.07
C SER A 225 -14.01 6.83 16.31
N ALA A 226 -15.07 6.18 16.82
CA ALA A 226 -15.71 5.09 16.10
C ALA A 226 -16.39 5.58 14.81
N CYS A 227 -16.80 6.83 14.73
CA CYS A 227 -17.37 7.41 13.51
C CYS A 227 -16.32 7.43 12.40
N ASP A 228 -15.09 7.90 12.67
CA ASP A 228 -14.00 7.86 11.70
C ASP A 228 -13.77 6.46 11.16
N ARG A 229 -13.79 5.44 12.06
CA ARG A 229 -13.60 4.03 11.67
C ARG A 229 -14.75 3.46 10.83
N ASN A 230 -15.90 4.09 10.83
CA ASN A 230 -17.07 3.68 10.04
C ASN A 230 -17.08 4.28 8.64
N GLU A 231 -16.29 5.33 8.40
CA GLU A 231 -16.16 5.93 7.07
C GLU A 231 -15.59 4.93 6.07
N ILE A 232 -16.13 4.89 4.86
CA ILE A 232 -15.68 3.93 3.82
C ILE A 232 -14.25 4.21 3.34
N THR A 233 -13.75 5.44 3.50
CA THR A 233 -12.37 5.81 3.21
C THR A 233 -11.38 5.44 4.32
N ALA A 234 -11.89 5.03 5.50
CA ALA A 234 -11.11 4.40 6.56
C ALA A 234 -11.30 2.87 6.57
N SER A 235 -12.53 2.40 6.43
CA SER A 235 -12.89 0.98 6.43
C SER A 235 -13.61 0.57 5.13
N PRO A 236 -12.90 0.43 4.02
CA PRO A 236 -13.50 0.23 2.69
C PRO A 236 -14.33 -1.06 2.55
N LEU A 237 -14.09 -2.04 3.41
CA LEU A 237 -14.95 -3.24 3.46
C LEU A 237 -16.41 -2.91 3.86
N ARG A 238 -16.69 -1.72 4.39
CA ARG A 238 -18.04 -1.24 4.71
C ARG A 238 -18.77 -0.64 3.52
N ALA A 239 -18.04 -0.24 2.45
CA ALA A 239 -18.66 0.31 1.25
C ALA A 239 -19.71 -0.66 0.68
N ASP A 240 -20.84 -0.16 0.23
CA ASP A 240 -21.85 -0.98 -0.43
C ASP A 240 -21.49 -1.30 -1.89
N ARG A 241 -22.34 -2.10 -2.56
CA ARG A 241 -22.09 -2.52 -3.92
C ARG A 241 -22.05 -1.37 -4.92
N GLU A 242 -22.92 -0.39 -4.77
CA GLU A 242 -22.98 0.77 -5.68
C GLU A 242 -21.77 1.69 -5.47
N GLN A 243 -21.26 1.81 -4.25
CA GLN A 243 -20.04 2.55 -3.95
C GLN A 243 -18.79 1.89 -4.56
N LEU A 244 -18.77 0.55 -4.65
CA LEU A 244 -17.66 -0.22 -5.22
C LEU A 244 -17.76 -0.40 -6.75
N LYS A 245 -18.94 -0.33 -7.32
CA LYS A 245 -19.18 -0.50 -8.76
C LYS A 245 -18.40 0.51 -9.59
N GLY A 246 -17.70 0.03 -10.63
CA GLY A 246 -16.90 0.87 -11.52
C GLY A 246 -15.59 1.38 -10.91
N LEU A 247 -15.16 0.86 -9.77
CA LEU A 247 -13.80 1.07 -9.28
C LEU A 247 -12.79 0.42 -10.25
N PRO A 248 -11.52 0.89 -10.24
CA PRO A 248 -10.47 0.36 -11.11
C PRO A 248 -10.25 -1.14 -10.92
N GLU A 249 -9.77 -1.80 -12.00
CA GLU A 249 -9.26 -3.17 -11.91
C GLU A 249 -8.31 -3.31 -10.71
N ALA A 250 -8.45 -4.40 -9.93
CA ALA A 250 -7.73 -4.61 -8.70
C ALA A 250 -6.85 -5.86 -8.71
N MET A 251 -5.61 -5.75 -8.21
CA MET A 251 -4.80 -6.88 -7.80
C MET A 251 -4.60 -6.83 -6.28
N ILE A 252 -4.92 -7.92 -5.59
CA ILE A 252 -4.82 -8.03 -4.12
C ILE A 252 -3.95 -9.22 -3.77
N LEU A 253 -2.83 -8.97 -3.10
CA LEU A 253 -1.84 -9.99 -2.73
C LEU A 253 -1.75 -10.09 -1.21
N ASN A 254 -2.07 -11.25 -0.64
CA ASN A 254 -2.11 -11.48 0.81
C ASN A 254 -1.09 -12.53 1.25
N GLY A 255 -0.49 -12.35 2.44
CA GLY A 255 0.24 -13.40 3.14
C GLY A 255 -0.73 -14.39 3.81
N GLU A 256 -0.34 -15.66 3.90
CA GLU A 256 -1.17 -16.69 4.56
C GLU A 256 -1.25 -16.45 6.06
N ALA A 257 -0.11 -16.17 6.70
CA ALA A 257 0.04 -15.98 8.14
C ALA A 257 -0.04 -14.50 8.52
N ASP A 258 -1.12 -13.84 8.14
CA ASP A 258 -1.36 -12.42 8.34
C ASP A 258 -2.73 -12.19 8.97
N VAL A 259 -2.82 -11.34 9.99
CA VAL A 259 -4.09 -10.96 10.62
C VAL A 259 -5.05 -10.30 9.62
N LEU A 260 -4.53 -9.61 8.59
CA LEU A 260 -5.31 -8.89 7.56
C LEU A 260 -5.78 -9.79 6.42
N ARG A 261 -5.32 -11.06 6.35
CA ARG A 261 -5.64 -11.97 5.25
C ARG A 261 -7.13 -12.03 4.94
N ASP A 262 -7.94 -12.32 5.95
CA ASP A 262 -9.37 -12.58 5.74
C ASP A 262 -10.14 -11.34 5.28
N GLU A 263 -9.76 -10.15 5.77
CA GLU A 263 -10.41 -8.91 5.37
C GLU A 263 -9.98 -8.46 3.97
N GLY A 264 -8.72 -8.66 3.58
CA GLY A 264 -8.25 -8.44 2.21
C GLY A 264 -8.96 -9.34 1.21
N GLU A 265 -9.12 -10.64 1.52
CA GLU A 265 -9.87 -11.57 0.68
C GLU A 265 -11.37 -11.27 0.65
N ALA A 266 -11.94 -10.80 1.76
CA ALA A 266 -13.34 -10.37 1.81
C ALA A 266 -13.56 -9.15 0.91
N TYR A 267 -12.62 -8.20 0.90
CA TYR A 267 -12.68 -7.05 0.01
C TYR A 267 -12.60 -7.46 -1.46
N ALA A 268 -11.70 -8.39 -1.81
CA ALA A 268 -11.61 -8.94 -3.16
C ALA A 268 -12.94 -9.59 -3.64
N ARG A 269 -13.61 -10.33 -2.77
CA ARG A 269 -14.94 -10.92 -3.08
C ARG A 269 -15.98 -9.81 -3.33
N LYS A 270 -16.00 -8.80 -2.45
CA LYS A 270 -16.96 -7.70 -2.53
C LYS A 270 -16.79 -6.85 -3.78
N LEU A 271 -15.55 -6.60 -4.21
CA LEU A 271 -15.24 -5.96 -5.50
C LEU A 271 -15.80 -6.76 -6.68
N ARG A 272 -15.58 -8.10 -6.72
CA ARG A 272 -16.14 -8.97 -7.78
C ARG A 272 -17.67 -8.95 -7.79
N GLU A 273 -18.30 -8.98 -6.62
CA GLU A 273 -19.76 -8.86 -6.50
C GLU A 273 -20.29 -7.51 -7.03
N ALA A 274 -19.46 -6.47 -6.98
CA ALA A 274 -19.75 -5.16 -7.55
C ALA A 274 -19.43 -5.07 -9.06
N GLY A 275 -18.90 -6.14 -9.68
CA GLY A 275 -18.56 -6.18 -11.10
C GLY A 275 -17.18 -5.60 -11.44
N VAL A 276 -16.30 -5.45 -10.47
CA VAL A 276 -14.91 -5.04 -10.69
C VAL A 276 -14.05 -6.24 -11.04
N ASP A 277 -13.15 -6.10 -12.03
CA ASP A 277 -12.17 -7.13 -12.35
C ASP A 277 -11.13 -7.25 -11.23
N VAL A 278 -10.99 -8.46 -10.67
CA VAL A 278 -10.13 -8.71 -9.50
C VAL A 278 -9.25 -9.93 -9.68
N THR A 279 -7.95 -9.75 -9.55
CA THR A 279 -6.97 -10.79 -9.30
C THR A 279 -6.64 -10.81 -7.81
N ALA A 280 -6.86 -11.92 -7.12
CA ALA A 280 -6.51 -12.05 -5.70
C ALA A 280 -5.70 -13.32 -5.46
N VAL A 281 -4.54 -13.18 -4.77
CA VAL A 281 -3.61 -14.27 -4.52
C VAL A 281 -3.25 -14.32 -3.04
N ARG A 282 -3.17 -15.53 -2.48
CA ARG A 282 -2.61 -15.79 -1.15
C ARG A 282 -1.27 -16.52 -1.28
N PHE A 283 -0.22 -15.92 -0.73
CA PHE A 283 1.11 -16.52 -0.68
C PHE A 283 1.25 -17.38 0.57
N GLN A 284 1.33 -18.70 0.36
CA GLN A 284 1.45 -19.66 1.45
C GLN A 284 2.80 -19.55 2.14
N GLY A 285 2.84 -19.82 3.43
CA GLY A 285 4.05 -19.74 4.23
C GLY A 285 4.58 -18.32 4.49
N MET A 286 3.84 -17.29 4.10
CA MET A 286 4.30 -15.90 4.15
C MET A 286 3.52 -15.07 5.17
N ILE A 287 4.22 -14.10 5.77
CA ILE A 287 3.74 -13.15 6.79
C ILE A 287 3.37 -11.80 6.16
N HIS A 288 2.89 -10.88 6.99
CA HIS A 288 2.67 -9.49 6.62
C HIS A 288 3.97 -8.79 6.18
N ASP A 289 3.88 -7.72 5.37
CA ASP A 289 4.98 -6.88 4.86
C ASP A 289 6.02 -7.59 3.98
N PHE A 290 5.71 -8.79 3.45
CA PHE A 290 6.70 -9.62 2.76
C PHE A 290 7.25 -9.04 1.45
N VAL A 291 6.59 -8.12 0.79
CA VAL A 291 7.14 -7.43 -0.39
C VAL A 291 7.97 -6.20 -0.02
N MET A 292 7.70 -5.60 1.16
CA MET A 292 8.37 -4.39 1.62
C MET A 292 9.67 -4.70 2.38
N LEU A 293 9.65 -5.71 3.27
CA LEU A 293 10.79 -6.02 4.14
C LEU A 293 12.01 -6.49 3.36
N ASN A 294 13.15 -5.80 3.53
CA ASN A 294 14.43 -6.16 2.92
C ASN A 294 14.84 -7.60 3.27
N ALA A 295 14.61 -8.02 4.52
CA ALA A 295 14.91 -9.38 4.99
C ALA A 295 14.13 -10.48 4.24
N LEU A 296 13.02 -10.15 3.58
CA LEU A 296 12.18 -11.10 2.83
C LEU A 296 12.30 -10.94 1.31
N ASP A 297 13.14 -10.00 0.85
CA ASP A 297 13.24 -9.65 -0.57
C ASP A 297 13.53 -10.86 -1.47
N GLN A 298 14.41 -11.76 -1.05
CA GLN A 298 14.84 -12.93 -1.85
C GLN A 298 14.01 -14.19 -1.61
N THR A 299 12.94 -14.12 -0.80
CA THR A 299 12.02 -15.25 -0.64
C THR A 299 11.29 -15.56 -1.95
N LYS A 300 10.94 -16.83 -2.15
CA LYS A 300 10.21 -17.25 -3.37
C LYS A 300 8.86 -16.55 -3.50
N ALA A 301 8.19 -16.36 -2.38
CA ALA A 301 6.89 -15.67 -2.35
C ALA A 301 7.03 -14.18 -2.70
N CYS A 302 8.03 -13.47 -2.15
CA CYS A 302 8.27 -12.07 -2.51
C CYS A 302 8.58 -11.93 -4.00
N ARG A 303 9.50 -12.73 -4.54
CA ARG A 303 9.84 -12.68 -5.96
C ARG A 303 8.64 -12.99 -6.85
N ALA A 304 7.86 -14.02 -6.53
CA ALA A 304 6.64 -14.34 -7.27
C ALA A 304 5.58 -13.23 -7.20
N ALA A 305 5.42 -12.59 -6.04
CA ALA A 305 4.51 -11.45 -5.88
C ALA A 305 4.95 -10.27 -6.74
N MET A 306 6.23 -9.96 -6.75
CA MET A 306 6.78 -8.89 -7.59
C MET A 306 6.64 -9.20 -9.08
N ASP A 307 6.91 -10.45 -9.51
CA ASP A 307 6.74 -10.88 -10.90
C ASP A 307 5.28 -10.74 -11.35
N LEU A 308 4.33 -11.18 -10.52
CA LEU A 308 2.89 -11.02 -10.80
C LEU A 308 2.49 -9.55 -10.88
N SER A 309 2.96 -8.72 -9.95
CA SER A 309 2.66 -7.29 -9.91
C SER A 309 3.15 -6.59 -11.17
N VAL A 310 4.40 -6.84 -11.55
CA VAL A 310 5.03 -6.26 -12.75
C VAL A 310 4.30 -6.70 -14.02
N ALA A 311 4.03 -8.00 -14.16
CA ALA A 311 3.30 -8.54 -15.31
C ALA A 311 1.89 -7.94 -15.42
N TRP A 312 1.19 -7.78 -14.29
CA TRP A 312 -0.15 -7.23 -14.26
C TRP A 312 -0.18 -5.72 -14.56
N ILE A 313 0.76 -4.94 -14.00
CA ILE A 313 0.88 -3.50 -14.31
C ILE A 313 1.14 -3.32 -15.81
N ASN A 314 2.07 -4.08 -16.37
CA ASN A 314 2.48 -3.96 -17.79
C ASN A 314 1.44 -4.51 -18.77
N ARG A 315 0.41 -5.22 -18.30
CA ARG A 315 -0.68 -5.66 -19.18
C ARG A 315 -1.45 -4.44 -19.68
N LYS A 316 -1.39 -4.22 -20.98
CA LYS A 316 -2.18 -3.16 -21.63
C LYS A 316 -3.67 -3.50 -21.50
N ASN A 317 -4.41 -2.66 -20.79
CA ASN A 317 -5.85 -2.66 -20.88
C ASN A 317 -6.22 -1.76 -22.06
N MET A 318 -7.20 -2.17 -22.87
CA MET A 318 -7.73 -1.30 -23.94
C MET A 318 -8.37 -0.08 -23.27
N CYS A 319 -7.97 1.12 -23.68
CA CYS A 319 -8.65 2.33 -23.24
C CYS A 319 -10.14 2.28 -23.65
N PRO A 320 -11.05 2.86 -22.83
CA PRO A 320 -12.46 3.00 -23.23
C PRO A 320 -12.60 3.94 -24.43
N GLY A 321 -12.15 3.55 -25.59
CA GLY A 321 -12.11 4.35 -26.83
C GLY A 321 -11.39 3.62 -27.97
N ASP A 322 -10.62 2.57 -27.65
CA ASP A 322 -9.89 1.77 -28.64
C ASP A 322 -10.74 0.63 -29.23
N CYS A 323 -12.00 0.51 -28.83
CA CYS A 323 -12.97 -0.35 -29.50
C CYS A 323 -13.59 0.45 -30.65
N TRP A 324 -12.97 0.32 -31.85
CA TRP A 324 -13.55 0.40 -33.20
C TRP A 324 -12.49 0.59 -34.27
#